data_94e532495e720ef6aaef3ca38cacea1d
#
_entry.id   94e532495e720ef6aaef3ca38cacea1d
#
_cell.length_a   1.000
_cell.length_b   1.000
_cell.length_c   1.000
_cell.angle_alpha   90.00
_cell.angle_beta   90.00
_cell.angle_gamma   90.00
#
_symmetry.space_group_name_H-M   'P 1'
#
loop_
_entity.id
_entity.type
_entity.pdbx_description
1 polymer ?
#
loop_
_entity_poly.entity_id
_entity_poly.type
_entity_poly.pdbx_seq_one_letter_code
_entity_poly.pdbx_strand_id
1 'polypeptide(L)'
;MGTTTAMRNLPQLRAPLRRGALAALLASGVILAPAAAEASGFLGARFGADHGTPVGDNPFSIYFNPAALGAVEGTQISIDAALVYRLASYERGADALSPGALANEDPSSQAFKDYKRSNTGTAKVGNFLALPFGGVATDFGGSKYFHGGFAVYIPFGGLASWQRNTDFDKSLAPGGNDGPQRWFNISGKIISIYSTAAFAVTLPKARLSVGVNLSLAHHTVETVRARNANGSDDTGTANQIIEGRSLIDASGFNLAAGLGLYWEAIPKKLKFGASYTARPGFGQMRLAGTLRTQFGNNDNKEDIELLQTLPDVWRLGAAWRVSDMLELRLDGEYVTWSQFDKQCLVNAGKNASCDLNADGSEVRGRDVVIQNIDRNWKDAFAVRAGLGVFLNPATELFGSALFDSSAVPAATLDPTVIDAPKIHWVVGARRDFTPRFSAAASFNHVYLFEQDTRGKNVFYNRVADSRQPSAGGIYNQQLFYMNVNATYRF
;
A
#
# COMPACT_ATOMS: atom_id res chain seq x y z
N MET A 1 42.07 3.26 -77.39
CA MET A 1 41.70 4.54 -76.76
C MET A 1 40.61 4.21 -75.72
N GLY A 2 41.00 4.06 -74.48
CA GLY A 2 40.11 3.70 -73.37
C GLY A 2 39.74 4.93 -72.55
N THR A 3 38.51 5.06 -72.20
CA THR A 3 38.06 6.02 -71.19
C THR A 3 37.44 5.30 -69.99
N THR A 4 38.19 5.38 -68.91
CA THR A 4 37.82 4.85 -67.59
C THR A 4 36.86 5.82 -66.89
N THR A 5 35.68 5.36 -66.53
CA THR A 5 34.69 6.17 -65.76
C THR A 5 34.85 5.85 -64.29
N ALA A 6 35.18 6.88 -63.49
CA ALA A 6 35.36 6.78 -62.04
C ALA A 6 34.00 6.71 -61.32
N MET A 7 33.85 5.66 -60.49
CA MET A 7 32.74 5.59 -59.52
C MET A 7 33.00 6.54 -58.36
N ARG A 8 32.06 7.51 -58.12
CA ARG A 8 32.03 8.39 -56.96
C ARG A 8 31.52 7.63 -55.76
N ASN A 9 32.32 7.59 -54.70
CA ASN A 9 31.93 7.17 -53.36
C ASN A 9 30.95 8.23 -52.75
N LEU A 10 29.78 7.76 -52.39
CA LEU A 10 28.83 8.52 -51.54
C LEU A 10 29.18 8.32 -50.07
N PRO A 11 29.26 9.34 -49.23
CA PRO A 11 29.47 9.19 -47.79
C PRO A 11 28.20 8.72 -47.10
N GLN A 12 28.30 7.61 -46.37
CA GLN A 12 27.23 7.17 -45.45
C GLN A 12 27.14 8.14 -44.28
N LEU A 13 26.09 8.92 -44.22
CA LEU A 13 25.69 9.71 -43.06
C LEU A 13 25.17 8.75 -41.95
N ARG A 14 26.03 8.39 -41.03
CA ARG A 14 25.63 7.81 -39.73
C ARG A 14 25.18 8.94 -38.83
N ALA A 15 23.89 9.16 -38.69
CA ALA A 15 23.31 10.04 -37.67
C ALA A 15 23.45 9.36 -36.29
N PRO A 16 24.00 10.04 -35.27
CA PRO A 16 24.00 9.51 -33.91
C PRO A 16 22.58 9.66 -33.34
N LEU A 17 21.90 8.54 -33.09
CA LEU A 17 20.66 8.49 -32.28
C LEU A 17 20.94 9.14 -30.93
N ARG A 18 20.31 10.25 -30.68
CA ARG A 18 20.44 11.04 -29.46
C ARG A 18 19.94 10.19 -28.28
N ARG A 19 20.87 9.77 -27.44
CA ARG A 19 20.65 9.01 -26.18
C ARG A 19 19.78 9.75 -25.14
N GLY A 20 19.37 11.01 -25.41
CA GLY A 20 18.57 11.81 -24.48
C GLY A 20 17.06 11.66 -24.60
N ALA A 21 16.52 11.07 -25.66
CA ALA A 21 15.07 11.01 -25.88
C ALA A 21 14.37 9.88 -25.09
N LEU A 22 15.10 8.82 -24.75
CA LEU A 22 14.53 7.68 -23.99
C LEU A 22 14.37 7.99 -22.49
N ALA A 23 15.26 8.81 -21.92
CA ALA A 23 15.17 9.23 -20.52
C ALA A 23 14.02 10.21 -20.25
N ALA A 24 13.66 11.03 -21.25
CA ALA A 24 12.55 11.99 -21.14
C ALA A 24 11.17 11.31 -21.27
N LEU A 25 11.07 10.17 -21.98
CA LEU A 25 9.82 9.41 -22.12
C LEU A 25 9.48 8.59 -20.86
N LEU A 26 10.48 8.23 -20.04
CA LEU A 26 10.27 7.52 -18.76
C LEU A 26 9.84 8.48 -17.64
N ALA A 27 10.16 9.76 -17.73
CA ALA A 27 9.80 10.76 -16.72
C ALA A 27 8.39 11.34 -16.87
N SER A 28 7.77 11.24 -18.06
CA SER A 28 6.48 11.87 -18.37
C SER A 28 5.29 10.90 -18.46
N GLY A 29 5.50 9.59 -18.24
CA GLY A 29 4.46 8.56 -18.41
C GLY A 29 3.81 8.05 -17.13
N VAL A 30 4.20 8.53 -15.94
CA VAL A 30 3.57 8.16 -14.66
C VAL A 30 2.40 9.12 -14.39
N ILE A 31 1.36 9.07 -15.23
CA ILE A 31 0.08 9.69 -14.90
C ILE A 31 -0.70 8.70 -14.04
N LEU A 32 -0.68 9.00 -12.78
CA LEU A 32 -1.47 8.69 -11.62
C LEU A 32 -2.88 8.16 -11.91
N ALA A 33 -3.05 6.84 -11.87
CA ALA A 33 -4.30 6.25 -11.48
C ALA A 33 -4.24 5.94 -9.97
N PRO A 34 -5.30 6.16 -9.20
CA PRO A 34 -5.28 5.95 -7.75
C PRO A 34 -5.11 4.47 -7.39
N ALA A 35 -4.25 4.21 -6.45
CA ALA A 35 -3.80 2.89 -6.04
C ALA A 35 -4.47 2.41 -4.74
N ALA A 36 -4.66 1.13 -4.58
CA ALA A 36 -5.00 0.49 -3.31
C ALA A 36 -4.16 -0.74 -3.02
N ALA A 37 -4.06 -1.04 -1.79
CA ALA A 37 -3.10 -1.88 -1.16
C ALA A 37 -3.53 -3.32 -0.97
N GLU A 38 -2.59 -4.21 -0.67
CA GLU A 38 -2.61 -5.04 0.53
C GLU A 38 -1.49 -6.05 0.61
N ALA A 39 -0.73 -5.97 1.64
CA ALA A 39 -0.19 -7.02 2.49
C ALA A 39 -0.23 -6.40 3.87
N SER A 40 -0.53 -7.15 4.94
CA SER A 40 -0.75 -6.67 6.32
C SER A 40 -0.87 -5.14 6.45
N GLY A 41 -2.05 -4.66 6.73
CA GLY A 41 -2.31 -3.22 6.75
C GLY A 41 -2.29 -2.57 5.35
N PHE A 42 -1.44 -1.55 5.15
CA PHE A 42 -1.31 -0.81 3.88
C PHE A 42 -0.13 -1.26 3.00
N LEU A 43 0.65 -2.25 3.40
CA LEU A 43 1.82 -2.71 2.66
C LEU A 43 1.43 -3.66 1.54
N GLY A 44 1.21 -3.11 0.32
CA GLY A 44 0.65 -3.83 -0.82
C GLY A 44 1.60 -4.18 -1.95
N ALA A 45 2.89 -3.88 -1.79
CA ALA A 45 3.85 -4.02 -2.88
C ALA A 45 4.12 -5.48 -3.27
N ARG A 46 3.84 -5.83 -4.51
CA ARG A 46 4.15 -7.12 -5.14
C ARG A 46 4.87 -6.94 -6.48
N PHE A 47 5.82 -5.99 -6.52
CA PHE A 47 6.60 -5.69 -7.71
C PHE A 47 7.38 -6.91 -8.20
N GLY A 48 7.36 -7.15 -9.50
CA GLY A 48 8.06 -8.26 -10.12
C GLY A 48 7.44 -9.63 -9.87
N ALA A 49 6.24 -9.71 -9.28
CA ALA A 49 5.58 -10.96 -8.90
C ALA A 49 6.52 -11.87 -8.08
N ASP A 50 6.75 -13.12 -8.51
CA ASP A 50 7.66 -14.06 -7.83
C ASP A 50 9.15 -13.76 -7.99
N HIS A 51 9.52 -12.80 -8.86
CA HIS A 51 10.91 -12.35 -9.04
C HIS A 51 11.27 -11.14 -8.16
N GLY A 52 10.27 -10.53 -7.50
CA GLY A 52 10.45 -9.53 -6.45
C GLY A 52 10.73 -10.19 -5.11
N THR A 53 12.01 -10.47 -4.81
CA THR A 53 12.46 -11.20 -3.62
C THR A 53 13.73 -10.59 -3.03
N PRO A 54 14.05 -10.87 -1.76
CA PRO A 54 15.32 -10.42 -1.16
C PRO A 54 16.59 -11.02 -1.82
N VAL A 55 16.43 -11.96 -2.75
CA VAL A 55 17.54 -12.61 -3.49
C VAL A 55 17.45 -12.38 -5.00
N GLY A 56 16.64 -11.43 -5.45
CA GLY A 56 16.46 -11.09 -6.86
C GLY A 56 17.72 -10.50 -7.50
N ASP A 57 17.89 -10.71 -8.80
CA ASP A 57 19.01 -10.21 -9.64
C ASP A 57 18.51 -9.19 -10.67
N ASN A 58 17.63 -8.33 -10.26
CA ASN A 58 16.90 -7.40 -11.11
C ASN A 58 16.62 -6.07 -10.37
N PRO A 59 16.16 -5.01 -11.05
CA PRO A 59 15.89 -3.69 -10.42
C PRO A 59 14.87 -3.68 -9.26
N PHE A 60 14.02 -4.70 -9.10
CA PHE A 60 13.10 -4.79 -7.95
C PHE A 60 13.86 -4.95 -6.62
N SER A 61 15.13 -5.39 -6.67
CA SER A 61 16.02 -5.48 -5.51
C SER A 61 16.22 -4.13 -4.80
N ILE A 62 16.07 -3.00 -5.49
CA ILE A 62 16.12 -1.66 -4.88
C ILE A 62 15.12 -1.55 -3.73
N TYR A 63 13.94 -2.17 -3.87
CA TYR A 63 12.92 -2.23 -2.84
C TYR A 63 13.08 -3.42 -1.89
N PHE A 64 13.31 -4.64 -2.42
CA PHE A 64 13.29 -5.83 -1.59
C PHE A 64 14.57 -6.05 -0.79
N ASN A 65 15.74 -5.78 -1.37
CA ASN A 65 17.05 -5.91 -0.73
C ASN A 65 18.12 -5.18 -1.54
N PRO A 66 18.60 -4.00 -1.13
CA PRO A 66 19.57 -3.24 -1.90
C PRO A 66 20.89 -3.99 -2.14
N ALA A 67 21.28 -4.94 -1.26
CA ALA A 67 22.48 -5.73 -1.45
C ALA A 67 22.38 -6.73 -2.61
N ALA A 68 21.17 -7.17 -2.98
CA ALA A 68 20.94 -8.07 -4.10
C ALA A 68 21.21 -7.40 -5.46
N LEU A 69 21.36 -6.07 -5.51
CA LEU A 69 21.94 -5.38 -6.66
C LEU A 69 23.31 -5.91 -7.04
N GLY A 70 24.06 -6.48 -6.08
CA GLY A 70 25.33 -7.15 -6.33
C GLY A 70 25.26 -8.37 -7.28
N ALA A 71 24.07 -8.88 -7.54
CA ALA A 71 23.79 -9.93 -8.52
C ALA A 71 23.32 -9.42 -9.88
N VAL A 72 23.14 -8.10 -10.04
CA VAL A 72 22.74 -7.49 -11.31
C VAL A 72 23.92 -7.40 -12.24
N GLU A 73 23.79 -7.95 -13.45
CA GLU A 73 24.80 -7.87 -14.51
C GLU A 73 24.39 -6.82 -15.55
N GLY A 74 25.32 -5.97 -15.95
CA GLY A 74 25.12 -4.89 -16.91
C GLY A 74 24.21 -3.79 -16.37
N THR A 75 23.55 -3.07 -17.27
CA THR A 75 22.53 -2.11 -16.94
C THR A 75 21.16 -2.66 -17.31
N GLN A 76 20.25 -2.69 -16.35
CA GLN A 76 18.87 -3.19 -16.53
C GLN A 76 17.85 -2.11 -16.20
N ILE A 77 16.81 -2.01 -17.02
CA ILE A 77 15.63 -1.19 -16.74
C ILE A 77 14.44 -2.14 -16.58
N SER A 78 13.71 -2.03 -15.48
CA SER A 78 12.47 -2.78 -15.26
C SER A 78 11.30 -1.84 -15.05
N ILE A 79 10.18 -2.21 -15.65
CA ILE A 79 8.87 -1.62 -15.37
C ILE A 79 7.93 -2.74 -14.92
N ASP A 80 7.02 -2.41 -14.02
CA ASP A 80 6.02 -3.33 -13.48
C ASP A 80 4.70 -2.60 -13.25
N ALA A 81 3.61 -3.29 -13.50
CA ALA A 81 2.28 -2.83 -13.18
C ALA A 81 1.48 -4.00 -12.57
N ALA A 82 1.17 -3.89 -11.28
CA ALA A 82 0.19 -4.76 -10.65
C ALA A 82 -1.18 -4.09 -10.73
N LEU A 83 -2.08 -4.67 -11.53
CA LEU A 83 -3.48 -4.27 -11.63
C LEU A 83 -4.26 -5.05 -10.60
N VAL A 84 -4.93 -4.36 -9.69
CA VAL A 84 -5.64 -4.97 -8.57
C VAL A 84 -7.14 -4.71 -8.68
N TYR A 85 -7.92 -5.77 -8.58
CA TYR A 85 -9.36 -5.68 -8.38
C TYR A 85 -9.71 -6.12 -6.97
N ARG A 86 -10.26 -5.20 -6.18
CA ARG A 86 -10.65 -5.41 -4.78
C ARG A 86 -12.15 -5.60 -4.68
N LEU A 87 -12.56 -6.67 -4.01
CA LEU A 87 -13.93 -6.89 -3.56
C LEU A 87 -13.94 -6.94 -2.04
N ALA A 88 -14.75 -6.09 -1.41
CA ALA A 88 -14.93 -6.14 0.03
C ALA A 88 -16.38 -5.88 0.42
N SER A 89 -16.76 -6.39 1.59
CA SER A 89 -18.05 -6.09 2.22
C SER A 89 -17.88 -5.86 3.71
N TYR A 90 -18.73 -5.00 4.24
CA TYR A 90 -18.89 -4.73 5.65
C TYR A 90 -20.37 -4.80 5.99
N GLU A 91 -20.73 -5.68 6.92
CA GLU A 91 -22.08 -5.81 7.45
C GLU A 91 -22.13 -5.25 8.86
N ARG A 92 -22.90 -4.19 9.06
CA ARG A 92 -23.09 -3.54 10.36
C ARG A 92 -24.42 -3.95 10.97
N GLY A 93 -24.38 -4.53 12.16
CA GLY A 93 -25.56 -4.94 12.92
C GLY A 93 -26.12 -3.81 13.78
N ALA A 94 -27.30 -4.07 14.37
CA ALA A 94 -27.92 -3.14 15.30
C ALA A 94 -27.18 -3.02 16.65
N ASP A 95 -26.36 -4.01 16.98
CA ASP A 95 -25.48 -4.03 18.15
C ASP A 95 -24.32 -3.00 18.09
N ALA A 96 -24.05 -2.48 16.90
CA ALA A 96 -23.04 -1.44 16.67
C ALA A 96 -23.61 -0.01 16.69
N LEU A 97 -24.91 0.17 16.89
CA LEU A 97 -25.53 1.50 16.98
C LEU A 97 -25.06 2.22 18.25
N SER A 98 -24.77 3.51 18.12
CA SER A 98 -24.34 4.35 19.25
C SER A 98 -25.51 4.62 20.20
N PRO A 99 -25.24 4.75 21.52
CA PRO A 99 -26.22 5.21 22.48
C PRO A 99 -26.47 6.73 22.32
N GLY A 100 -27.08 7.11 21.20
CA GLY A 100 -27.43 8.50 20.88
C GLY A 100 -28.87 8.84 21.15
N ALA A 101 -29.31 10.06 20.79
CA ALA A 101 -30.67 10.53 21.00
C ALA A 101 -31.71 9.67 20.26
N LEU A 102 -31.39 9.30 18.98
CA LEU A 102 -32.29 8.47 18.17
C LEU A 102 -32.34 7.02 18.64
N ALA A 103 -31.30 6.52 19.31
CA ALA A 103 -31.32 5.18 19.89
C ALA A 103 -32.28 5.04 21.08
N ASN A 104 -32.65 6.16 21.73
CA ASN A 104 -33.62 6.22 22.83
C ASN A 104 -35.04 6.58 22.38
N GLU A 105 -35.26 6.77 21.09
CA GLU A 105 -36.60 7.00 20.53
C GLU A 105 -37.45 5.72 20.61
N ASP A 106 -38.78 5.89 20.57
CA ASP A 106 -39.70 4.74 20.48
C ASP A 106 -39.35 3.91 19.23
N PRO A 107 -39.08 2.59 19.41
CA PRO A 107 -38.76 1.68 18.30
C PRO A 107 -39.84 1.61 17.21
N SER A 108 -41.07 1.99 17.51
CA SER A 108 -42.17 2.08 16.54
C SER A 108 -42.17 3.39 15.73
N SER A 109 -41.43 4.42 16.19
CA SER A 109 -41.36 5.72 15.51
C SER A 109 -40.67 5.59 14.12
N GLN A 110 -41.05 6.47 13.20
CA GLN A 110 -40.42 6.55 11.89
C GLN A 110 -38.96 7.01 12.00
N ALA A 111 -38.67 7.92 12.92
CA ALA A 111 -37.33 8.42 13.19
C ALA A 111 -36.38 7.31 13.61
N PHE A 112 -36.79 6.43 14.54
CA PHE A 112 -35.99 5.26 14.93
C PHE A 112 -35.78 4.27 13.77
N LYS A 113 -36.83 3.99 13.01
CA LYS A 113 -36.75 3.06 11.86
C LYS A 113 -35.79 3.60 10.80
N ASP A 114 -35.84 4.88 10.47
CA ASP A 114 -34.93 5.52 9.50
C ASP A 114 -33.50 5.55 10.03
N TYR A 115 -33.29 5.89 11.30
CA TYR A 115 -32.01 5.84 11.98
C TYR A 115 -31.39 4.43 11.89
N LYS A 116 -32.13 3.41 12.32
CA LYS A 116 -31.68 2.03 12.30
C LYS A 116 -31.36 1.58 10.87
N ARG A 117 -32.28 1.79 9.92
CA ARG A 117 -32.10 1.39 8.52
C ARG A 117 -30.92 2.06 7.85
N SER A 118 -30.66 3.34 8.14
CA SER A 118 -29.53 4.09 7.56
C SER A 118 -28.17 3.68 8.12
N ASN A 119 -28.14 3.08 9.31
CA ASN A 119 -26.92 2.74 10.03
C ASN A 119 -26.60 1.25 10.08
N THR A 120 -27.48 0.40 9.57
CA THR A 120 -27.28 -1.07 9.53
C THR A 120 -27.36 -1.62 8.11
N GLY A 121 -26.91 -2.87 7.94
CA GLY A 121 -26.91 -3.57 6.66
C GLY A 121 -25.51 -3.69 6.05
N THR A 122 -25.47 -4.11 4.79
CA THR A 122 -24.24 -4.47 4.09
C THR A 122 -23.81 -3.37 3.13
N ALA A 123 -22.60 -2.87 3.31
CA ALA A 123 -21.88 -2.03 2.36
C ALA A 123 -20.90 -2.86 1.53
N LYS A 124 -20.65 -2.45 0.29
CA LYS A 124 -19.76 -3.16 -0.64
C LYS A 124 -18.78 -2.22 -1.32
N VAL A 125 -17.59 -2.77 -1.63
CA VAL A 125 -16.54 -2.11 -2.42
C VAL A 125 -16.24 -3.00 -3.62
N GLY A 126 -16.10 -2.36 -4.79
CA GLY A 126 -15.56 -2.98 -6.00
C GLY A 126 -14.68 -1.96 -6.71
N ASN A 127 -13.37 -1.99 -6.46
CA ASN A 127 -12.43 -1.01 -6.98
C ASN A 127 -11.35 -1.64 -7.83
N PHE A 128 -10.94 -0.92 -8.89
CA PHE A 128 -9.71 -1.17 -9.62
C PHE A 128 -8.63 -0.19 -9.23
N LEU A 129 -7.38 -0.66 -9.29
CA LEU A 129 -6.23 0.15 -9.07
C LEU A 129 -4.99 -0.42 -9.71
N ALA A 130 -3.94 0.40 -9.87
CA ALA A 130 -2.63 0.00 -10.37
C ALA A 130 -1.53 0.40 -9.39
N LEU A 131 -0.60 -0.54 -9.14
CA LEU A 131 0.61 -0.31 -8.37
C LEU A 131 1.80 -0.38 -9.33
N PRO A 132 2.31 0.78 -9.78
CA PRO A 132 3.43 0.82 -10.70
C PRO A 132 4.77 0.70 -9.97
N PHE A 133 5.77 0.16 -10.68
CA PHE A 133 7.18 0.24 -10.36
C PHE A 133 7.95 0.60 -11.64
N GLY A 134 8.92 1.48 -11.54
CA GLY A 134 9.90 1.76 -12.56
C GLY A 134 11.28 1.88 -11.94
N GLY A 135 12.27 1.15 -12.45
CA GLY A 135 13.60 1.18 -11.88
C GLY A 135 14.70 0.85 -12.85
N VAL A 136 15.90 1.34 -12.55
CA VAL A 136 17.14 1.04 -13.25
C VAL A 136 18.16 0.55 -12.24
N ALA A 137 18.90 -0.50 -12.60
CA ALA A 137 20.03 -1.02 -11.86
C ALA A 137 21.23 -1.21 -12.79
N THR A 138 22.45 -1.05 -12.27
CA THR A 138 23.68 -1.11 -13.08
C THR A 138 24.87 -1.61 -12.25
N ASP A 139 25.76 -2.32 -12.89
CA ASP A 139 27.09 -2.67 -12.41
C ASP A 139 28.17 -1.67 -12.86
N PHE A 140 27.76 -0.47 -13.33
CA PHE A 140 28.64 0.58 -13.82
C PHE A 140 29.59 0.16 -14.96
N GLY A 141 29.11 -0.71 -15.84
CA GLY A 141 29.87 -1.16 -17.01
C GLY A 141 30.78 -2.35 -16.73
N GLY A 142 30.34 -3.29 -15.90
CA GLY A 142 31.02 -4.56 -15.61
C GLY A 142 31.86 -4.55 -14.34
N SER A 143 31.59 -3.65 -13.40
CA SER A 143 32.21 -3.67 -12.08
C SER A 143 31.80 -4.94 -11.32
N LYS A 144 32.78 -5.62 -10.73
CA LYS A 144 32.56 -6.76 -9.84
C LYS A 144 32.35 -6.35 -8.39
N TYR A 145 32.52 -5.05 -8.07
CA TYR A 145 32.54 -4.54 -6.71
C TYR A 145 31.38 -3.58 -6.43
N PHE A 146 30.98 -2.77 -7.39
CA PHE A 146 30.06 -1.66 -7.17
C PHE A 146 28.83 -1.81 -8.07
N HIS A 147 27.69 -1.66 -7.46
CA HIS A 147 26.39 -1.70 -8.14
C HIS A 147 25.52 -0.58 -7.60
N GLY A 148 24.66 -0.04 -8.42
CA GLY A 148 23.76 1.02 -8.02
C GLY A 148 22.44 0.96 -8.75
N GLY A 149 21.47 1.71 -8.27
CA GLY A 149 20.17 1.79 -8.92
C GLY A 149 19.31 2.91 -8.40
N PHE A 150 18.25 3.18 -9.16
CA PHE A 150 17.21 4.12 -8.79
C PHE A 150 15.84 3.56 -9.20
N ALA A 151 14.84 3.74 -8.33
CA ALA A 151 13.48 3.30 -8.64
C ALA A 151 12.44 4.25 -8.05
N VAL A 152 11.27 4.28 -8.72
CA VAL A 152 10.05 4.92 -8.22
C VAL A 152 8.96 3.87 -8.10
N TYR A 153 8.31 3.80 -6.95
CA TYR A 153 7.31 2.78 -6.66
C TYR A 153 6.37 3.19 -5.51
N ILE A 154 5.31 2.41 -5.31
CA ILE A 154 4.30 2.63 -4.26
C ILE A 154 4.29 1.42 -3.31
N PRO A 155 5.02 1.44 -2.18
CA PRO A 155 5.03 0.31 -1.25
C PRO A 155 3.81 0.28 -0.33
N PHE A 156 3.32 1.46 0.08
CA PHE A 156 2.14 1.60 0.92
C PHE A 156 1.05 2.33 0.15
N GLY A 157 -0.15 1.79 0.17
CA GLY A 157 -1.27 2.42 -0.48
C GLY A 157 -2.60 1.77 -0.13
N GLY A 158 -3.70 2.50 -0.23
CA GLY A 158 -5.06 2.05 -0.03
C GLY A 158 -6.05 2.96 -0.74
N LEU A 159 -7.03 2.36 -1.41
CA LEU A 159 -8.18 3.06 -1.98
C LEU A 159 -9.47 2.37 -1.54
N ALA A 160 -10.42 3.13 -1.06
CA ALA A 160 -11.78 2.66 -0.88
C ALA A 160 -12.75 3.70 -1.46
N SER A 161 -13.66 3.22 -2.33
CA SER A 161 -14.82 3.97 -2.78
C SER A 161 -16.01 3.04 -2.62
N TRP A 162 -16.78 3.28 -1.58
CA TRP A 162 -17.90 2.43 -1.24
C TRP A 162 -19.08 2.67 -2.17
N GLN A 163 -19.80 1.61 -2.49
CA GLN A 163 -21.00 1.70 -3.32
C GLN A 163 -22.10 2.43 -2.57
N ARG A 164 -22.88 3.25 -3.28
CA ARG A 164 -24.01 3.95 -2.71
C ARG A 164 -25.22 3.05 -2.55
N ASN A 165 -26.00 3.32 -1.52
CA ASN A 165 -27.34 2.76 -1.32
C ASN A 165 -28.37 3.87 -1.56
N THR A 166 -29.13 3.78 -2.64
CA THR A 166 -30.04 4.83 -3.09
C THR A 166 -31.42 4.81 -2.41
N ASP A 167 -31.64 3.91 -1.45
CA ASP A 167 -32.95 3.72 -0.81
C ASP A 167 -33.35 4.87 0.13
N PHE A 168 -32.47 5.84 0.37
CA PHE A 168 -32.66 6.92 1.36
C PHE A 168 -32.87 8.31 0.78
N ASP A 169 -33.07 8.47 -0.52
CA ASP A 169 -33.07 9.77 -1.22
C ASP A 169 -34.11 10.79 -0.71
N LYS A 170 -35.13 10.35 0.01
CA LYS A 170 -36.25 11.18 0.47
C LYS A 170 -36.53 11.07 1.97
N SER A 171 -35.66 10.43 2.76
CA SER A 171 -35.82 10.19 4.18
C SER A 171 -35.19 11.32 5.02
N LEU A 172 -35.48 11.33 6.34
CA LEU A 172 -34.78 12.17 7.31
C LEU A 172 -33.30 11.74 7.51
N ALA A 173 -32.91 10.63 6.92
CA ALA A 173 -31.54 10.09 6.97
C ALA A 173 -30.92 10.00 5.57
N PRO A 174 -30.84 11.11 4.79
CA PRO A 174 -30.31 11.05 3.41
C PRO A 174 -28.87 10.60 3.33
N GLY A 175 -28.09 10.72 4.42
CA GLY A 175 -26.76 10.15 4.54
C GLY A 175 -26.69 8.64 4.45
N GLY A 176 -27.79 7.94 4.72
CA GLY A 176 -27.91 6.50 4.49
C GLY A 176 -27.63 6.06 3.06
N ASN A 177 -27.74 6.97 2.11
CA ASN A 177 -27.33 6.80 0.72
C ASN A 177 -25.85 6.39 0.55
N ASP A 178 -24.99 6.87 1.45
CA ASP A 178 -23.58 6.53 1.45
C ASP A 178 -23.28 5.20 2.21
N GLY A 179 -24.32 4.52 2.72
CA GLY A 179 -24.23 3.22 3.39
C GLY A 179 -23.83 3.28 4.88
N PRO A 180 -23.91 2.14 5.60
CA PRO A 180 -23.65 2.08 7.03
C PRO A 180 -22.18 2.31 7.42
N GLN A 181 -21.24 2.13 6.48
CA GLN A 181 -19.81 2.36 6.67
C GLN A 181 -19.41 3.83 6.58
N ARG A 182 -20.31 4.73 6.17
CA ARG A 182 -20.01 6.14 5.90
C ARG A 182 -19.36 6.90 7.06
N TRP A 183 -19.58 6.47 8.28
CA TRP A 183 -19.01 7.06 9.49
C TRP A 183 -17.48 6.87 9.58
N PHE A 184 -16.96 5.89 8.87
CA PHE A 184 -15.55 5.55 8.82
C PHE A 184 -14.92 5.99 7.50
N ASN A 185 -15.58 5.63 6.39
CA ASN A 185 -15.11 5.95 5.04
C ASN A 185 -16.26 5.87 4.03
N ILE A 186 -16.49 6.93 3.27
CA ILE A 186 -17.31 6.94 2.05
C ILE A 186 -16.39 6.70 0.86
N SER A 187 -15.32 7.50 0.80
CA SER A 187 -14.23 7.34 -0.16
C SER A 187 -12.95 7.87 0.43
N GLY A 188 -11.82 7.28 0.03
CA GLY A 188 -10.53 7.74 0.50
C GLY A 188 -9.39 7.02 -0.18
N LYS A 189 -8.23 7.65 -0.11
CA LYS A 189 -6.96 7.05 -0.55
C LYS A 189 -5.85 7.36 0.44
N ILE A 190 -4.96 6.41 0.60
CA ILE A 190 -3.67 6.56 1.27
C ILE A 190 -2.63 6.10 0.27
N ILE A 191 -1.68 6.95 -0.08
CA ILE A 191 -0.64 6.61 -1.07
C ILE A 191 0.70 7.11 -0.55
N SER A 192 1.72 6.25 -0.66
CA SER A 192 3.10 6.62 -0.39
C SER A 192 3.95 6.30 -1.62
N ILE A 193 4.42 7.33 -2.31
CA ILE A 193 5.29 7.20 -3.47
C ILE A 193 6.73 7.35 -3.01
N TYR A 194 7.55 6.35 -3.27
CA TYR A 194 8.96 6.33 -2.93
C TYR A 194 9.81 6.56 -4.18
N SER A 195 10.75 7.49 -4.07
CA SER A 195 11.86 7.70 -5.01
C SER A 195 13.14 7.27 -4.29
N THR A 196 13.71 6.14 -4.71
CA THR A 196 14.75 5.42 -3.96
C THR A 196 16.02 5.30 -4.78
N ALA A 197 17.13 5.80 -4.24
CA ALA A 197 18.48 5.50 -4.71
C ALA A 197 19.06 4.37 -3.86
N ALA A 198 19.74 3.40 -4.52
CA ALA A 198 20.37 2.27 -3.85
C ALA A 198 21.80 2.05 -4.35
N PHE A 199 22.64 1.55 -3.45
CA PHE A 199 24.03 1.24 -3.73
C PHE A 199 24.43 -0.04 -3.02
N ALA A 200 25.22 -0.89 -3.70
CA ALA A 200 25.75 -2.12 -3.13
C ALA A 200 27.25 -2.29 -3.41
N VAL A 201 27.93 -2.89 -2.45
CA VAL A 201 29.34 -3.29 -2.54
C VAL A 201 29.40 -4.80 -2.42
N THR A 202 30.01 -5.43 -3.42
CA THR A 202 30.21 -6.88 -3.48
C THR A 202 31.65 -7.23 -3.10
N LEU A 203 31.81 -8.28 -2.32
CA LEU A 203 33.08 -8.94 -2.01
C LEU A 203 33.16 -10.23 -2.84
N PRO A 204 33.77 -10.22 -4.05
CA PRO A 204 33.64 -11.31 -5.00
C PRO A 204 34.18 -12.64 -4.49
N LYS A 205 35.28 -12.62 -3.68
CA LYS A 205 35.86 -13.83 -3.09
C LYS A 205 34.93 -14.53 -2.11
N ALA A 206 34.15 -13.74 -1.34
CA ALA A 206 33.17 -14.23 -0.38
C ALA A 206 31.80 -14.44 -1.01
N ARG A 207 31.57 -13.93 -2.21
CA ARG A 207 30.27 -13.87 -2.90
C ARG A 207 29.19 -13.21 -2.03
N LEU A 208 29.61 -12.22 -1.26
CA LEU A 208 28.79 -11.48 -0.30
C LEU A 208 28.66 -10.04 -0.77
N SER A 209 27.45 -9.50 -0.74
CA SER A 209 27.19 -8.10 -0.99
C SER A 209 26.53 -7.46 0.21
N VAL A 210 26.86 -6.19 0.45
CA VAL A 210 26.22 -5.31 1.41
C VAL A 210 25.65 -4.14 0.64
N GLY A 211 24.44 -3.73 0.95
CA GLY A 211 23.75 -2.65 0.24
C GLY A 211 23.03 -1.70 1.18
N VAL A 212 22.85 -0.49 0.70
CA VAL A 212 22.06 0.56 1.35
C VAL A 212 21.11 1.19 0.34
N ASN A 213 20.00 1.69 0.83
CA ASN A 213 19.14 2.57 0.04
C ASN A 213 18.70 3.79 0.85
N LEU A 214 18.38 4.86 0.13
CA LEU A 214 17.79 6.08 0.67
C LEU A 214 16.59 6.44 -0.20
N SER A 215 15.47 6.69 0.45
CA SER A 215 14.20 7.00 -0.21
C SER A 215 13.69 8.37 0.23
N LEU A 216 13.23 9.15 -0.74
CA LEU A 216 12.33 10.27 -0.51
C LEU A 216 10.90 9.75 -0.72
N ALA A 217 10.11 9.72 0.34
CA ALA A 217 8.74 9.25 0.33
C ALA A 217 7.77 10.43 0.38
N HIS A 218 6.86 10.51 -0.58
CA HIS A 218 5.73 11.44 -0.59
C HIS A 218 4.48 10.71 -0.16
N HIS A 219 3.88 11.14 0.94
CA HIS A 219 2.67 10.56 1.50
C HIS A 219 1.48 11.47 1.22
N THR A 220 0.34 10.87 0.84
CA THR A 220 -0.94 11.55 0.66
C THR A 220 -2.04 10.76 1.35
N VAL A 221 -2.88 11.44 2.11
CA VAL A 221 -4.07 10.88 2.77
C VAL A 221 -5.26 11.76 2.45
N GLU A 222 -6.23 11.22 1.73
CA GLU A 222 -7.48 11.88 1.45
C GLU A 222 -8.63 11.00 1.93
N THR A 223 -9.57 11.55 2.68
CA THR A 223 -10.75 10.80 3.13
C THR A 223 -12.00 11.67 3.13
N VAL A 224 -13.12 11.03 2.79
CA VAL A 224 -14.46 11.60 2.94
C VAL A 224 -15.28 10.66 3.80
N ARG A 225 -15.89 11.18 4.85
CA ARG A 225 -16.74 10.38 5.74
C ARG A 225 -17.91 11.22 6.30
N ALA A 226 -18.92 10.54 6.80
CA ALA A 226 -19.94 11.16 7.62
C ALA A 226 -19.36 11.55 8.98
N ARG A 227 -19.87 12.60 9.56
CA ARG A 227 -19.51 13.08 10.89
C ARG A 227 -20.71 13.69 11.58
N ASN A 228 -20.77 13.46 12.89
CA ASN A 228 -21.66 14.14 13.78
C ASN A 228 -20.82 14.94 14.81
N ALA A 229 -21.35 16.03 15.32
CA ALA A 229 -20.63 16.90 16.25
C ALA A 229 -20.23 16.20 17.56
N ASN A 230 -21.03 15.23 18.03
CA ASN A 230 -20.74 14.43 19.22
C ASN A 230 -20.03 13.10 18.93
N GLY A 231 -19.75 12.77 17.64
CA GLY A 231 -19.11 11.52 17.22
C GLY A 231 -20.04 10.31 17.17
N SER A 232 -21.34 10.42 17.52
CA SER A 232 -22.32 9.33 17.38
C SER A 232 -22.72 9.12 15.93
N ASP A 233 -23.53 8.09 15.66
CA ASP A 233 -24.14 7.82 14.37
C ASP A 233 -25.59 8.34 14.25
N ASP A 234 -26.00 9.27 15.13
CA ASP A 234 -27.26 9.94 14.99
C ASP A 234 -27.37 10.72 13.68
N THR A 235 -28.43 10.51 12.93
CA THR A 235 -28.65 11.15 11.62
C THR A 235 -29.42 12.45 11.71
N GLY A 236 -30.24 12.62 12.76
CA GLY A 236 -31.07 13.77 12.97
C GLY A 236 -31.62 13.83 14.39
N THR A 237 -32.30 14.94 14.68
CA THR A 237 -33.23 15.08 15.79
C THR A 237 -34.60 15.38 15.19
N ALA A 238 -35.69 15.40 15.97
CA ALA A 238 -37.03 15.64 15.46
C ALA A 238 -37.05 16.80 14.44
N ASN A 239 -37.17 16.47 13.16
CA ASN A 239 -37.25 17.36 12.01
C ASN A 239 -35.93 18.07 11.56
N GLN A 240 -34.77 17.73 12.09
CA GLN A 240 -33.51 18.36 11.67
C GLN A 240 -32.40 17.32 11.42
N ILE A 241 -31.76 17.40 10.26
CA ILE A 241 -30.59 16.57 9.93
C ILE A 241 -29.38 17.15 10.65
N ILE A 242 -28.69 16.32 11.44
CA ILE A 242 -27.46 16.68 12.15
C ILE A 242 -26.23 15.97 11.62
N GLU A 243 -26.40 14.97 10.72
CA GLU A 243 -25.30 14.30 10.03
C GLU A 243 -24.65 15.27 9.05
N GLY A 244 -23.35 15.44 9.15
CA GLY A 244 -22.51 16.22 8.26
C GLY A 244 -21.48 15.37 7.51
N ARG A 245 -20.56 16.07 6.83
CA ARG A 245 -19.42 15.47 6.11
C ARG A 245 -18.12 16.03 6.63
N SER A 246 -17.11 15.20 6.63
CA SER A 246 -15.72 15.55 6.96
C SER A 246 -14.83 15.10 5.81
N LEU A 247 -14.04 16.05 5.29
CA LEU A 247 -13.06 15.81 4.23
C LEU A 247 -11.69 16.15 4.78
N ILE A 248 -10.77 15.21 4.69
CA ILE A 248 -9.36 15.38 5.04
C ILE A 248 -8.56 15.27 3.75
N ASP A 249 -7.64 16.21 3.56
CA ASP A 249 -6.62 16.19 2.51
C ASP A 249 -5.31 16.61 3.15
N ALA A 250 -4.38 15.66 3.31
CA ALA A 250 -3.09 15.87 3.96
C ALA A 250 -1.97 15.19 3.20
N SER A 251 -0.83 15.85 3.10
CA SER A 251 0.34 15.31 2.43
C SER A 251 1.66 15.78 3.05
N GLY A 252 2.75 15.07 2.74
CA GLY A 252 4.07 15.44 3.25
C GLY A 252 5.17 14.54 2.71
N PHE A 253 6.42 15.01 2.86
CA PHE A 253 7.61 14.28 2.48
C PHE A 253 8.35 13.77 3.71
N ASN A 254 8.85 12.54 3.62
CA ASN A 254 9.67 11.93 4.65
C ASN A 254 10.83 11.16 4.01
N LEU A 255 11.95 11.06 4.73
CA LEU A 255 13.05 10.19 4.33
C LEU A 255 12.86 8.81 4.93
N ALA A 256 13.26 7.78 4.20
CA ALA A 256 13.40 6.42 4.68
C ALA A 256 14.73 5.84 4.20
N ALA A 257 15.29 4.88 4.93
CA ALA A 257 16.55 4.24 4.58
C ALA A 257 16.43 2.73 4.77
N GLY A 258 17.27 1.99 4.08
CA GLY A 258 17.33 0.54 4.22
C GLY A 258 18.75 0.01 4.12
N LEU A 259 18.92 -1.19 4.67
CA LEU A 259 20.16 -1.95 4.66
C LEU A 259 19.88 -3.34 4.10
N GLY A 260 20.89 -3.97 3.51
CA GLY A 260 20.78 -5.32 3.00
C GLY A 260 22.04 -6.13 3.07
N LEU A 261 21.86 -7.45 3.09
CA LEU A 261 22.89 -8.46 2.90
C LEU A 261 22.42 -9.43 1.81
N TYR A 262 23.31 -9.83 0.94
CA TYR A 262 23.08 -10.84 -0.08
C TYR A 262 24.29 -11.76 -0.16
N TRP A 263 24.05 -13.08 -0.15
CA TRP A 263 25.08 -14.07 -0.19
C TRP A 263 24.74 -15.19 -1.18
N GLU A 264 25.59 -15.35 -2.18
CA GLU A 264 25.55 -16.50 -3.09
C GLU A 264 26.40 -17.64 -2.49
N ALA A 265 25.80 -18.45 -1.60
CA ALA A 265 26.48 -19.52 -0.87
C ALA A 265 27.06 -20.58 -1.82
N ILE A 266 26.29 -20.97 -2.85
CA ILE A 266 26.73 -21.86 -3.91
C ILE A 266 26.49 -21.14 -5.25
N PRO A 267 27.55 -20.93 -6.07
CA PRO A 267 27.45 -20.21 -7.35
C PRO A 267 26.27 -20.70 -8.19
N LYS A 268 25.41 -19.80 -8.60
CA LYS A 268 24.23 -20.06 -9.46
C LYS A 268 23.21 -21.06 -8.89
N LYS A 269 23.42 -21.54 -7.65
CA LYS A 269 22.56 -22.59 -7.06
C LYS A 269 21.86 -22.16 -5.79
N LEU A 270 22.57 -21.57 -4.84
CA LEU A 270 21.99 -21.27 -3.52
C LEU A 270 22.29 -19.83 -3.12
N LYS A 271 21.24 -19.05 -2.95
CA LYS A 271 21.30 -17.64 -2.62
C LYS A 271 20.54 -17.38 -1.32
N PHE A 272 21.03 -16.47 -0.49
CA PHE A 272 20.38 -15.95 0.70
C PHE A 272 20.37 -14.44 0.68
N GLY A 273 19.31 -13.84 1.18
CA GLY A 273 19.16 -12.39 1.31
C GLY A 273 18.50 -12.02 2.60
N ALA A 274 18.93 -10.90 3.18
CA ALA A 274 18.31 -10.27 4.32
C ALA A 274 18.27 -8.76 4.13
N SER A 275 17.19 -8.11 4.51
CA SER A 275 17.09 -6.66 4.44
C SER A 275 16.26 -6.08 5.58
N TYR A 276 16.55 -4.83 5.89
CA TYR A 276 15.80 -3.98 6.80
C TYR A 276 15.49 -2.66 6.10
N THR A 277 14.25 -2.23 6.16
CA THR A 277 13.81 -0.90 5.71
C THR A 277 13.22 -0.16 6.91
N ALA A 278 13.85 0.95 7.27
CA ALA A 278 13.38 1.81 8.34
C ALA A 278 12.08 2.52 7.94
N ARG A 279 11.24 2.76 8.94
CA ARG A 279 10.01 3.55 8.79
C ARG A 279 10.31 4.94 8.22
N PRO A 280 9.42 5.50 7.38
CA PRO A 280 9.59 6.87 6.90
C PRO A 280 9.53 7.86 8.06
N GLY A 281 10.38 8.91 7.96
CA GLY A 281 10.56 9.90 9.01
C GLY A 281 11.32 9.40 10.24
N PHE A 282 11.74 8.14 10.27
CA PHE A 282 12.40 7.46 11.41
C PHE A 282 11.60 7.56 12.72
N GLY A 283 10.30 7.84 12.63
CA GLY A 283 9.40 8.04 13.76
C GLY A 283 7.99 8.43 13.31
N GLN A 284 7.33 9.26 14.12
CA GLN A 284 6.02 9.79 13.80
C GLN A 284 6.11 10.80 12.66
N MET A 285 5.33 10.58 11.63
CA MET A 285 5.19 11.50 10.50
C MET A 285 4.15 12.58 10.82
N ARG A 286 4.38 13.79 10.28
CA ARG A 286 3.43 14.90 10.27
C ARG A 286 3.10 15.24 8.82
N LEU A 287 1.85 15.08 8.44
CA LEU A 287 1.36 15.43 7.12
C LEU A 287 0.51 16.69 7.25
N ALA A 288 0.96 17.77 6.63
CA ALA A 288 0.23 19.04 6.62
C ALA A 288 -0.97 18.96 5.66
N GLY A 289 -2.06 19.58 6.02
CA GLY A 289 -3.26 19.53 5.20
C GLY A 289 -4.41 20.35 5.69
N THR A 290 -5.60 20.02 5.20
CA THR A 290 -6.85 20.70 5.58
C THR A 290 -7.92 19.71 5.99
N LEU A 291 -8.71 20.11 6.97
CA LEU A 291 -9.96 19.48 7.34
C LEU A 291 -11.10 20.41 6.93
N ARG A 292 -11.99 19.92 6.07
CA ARG A 292 -13.24 20.61 5.77
C ARG A 292 -14.39 19.86 6.41
N THR A 293 -15.20 20.54 7.20
CA THR A 293 -16.40 19.98 7.82
C THR A 293 -17.62 20.73 7.37
N GLN A 294 -18.66 20.01 6.97
CA GLN A 294 -19.93 20.57 6.52
C GLN A 294 -21.07 19.99 7.35
N PHE A 295 -21.78 20.87 8.06
CA PHE A 295 -22.98 20.55 8.82
C PHE A 295 -24.13 21.49 8.36
N GLY A 296 -25.09 20.95 7.62
CA GLY A 296 -26.13 21.76 6.98
C GLY A 296 -25.50 22.81 6.06
N ASN A 297 -25.81 24.11 6.35
CA ASN A 297 -25.25 25.23 5.60
C ASN A 297 -23.91 25.74 6.16
N ASN A 298 -23.43 25.19 7.27
CA ASN A 298 -22.15 25.57 7.85
C ASN A 298 -21.03 24.78 7.20
N ASP A 299 -20.13 25.47 6.53
CA ASP A 299 -18.93 24.92 5.89
C ASP A 299 -17.72 25.55 6.57
N ASN A 300 -16.95 24.75 7.28
CA ASN A 300 -15.73 25.17 7.96
C ASN A 300 -14.53 24.47 7.34
N LYS A 301 -13.46 25.24 7.11
CA LYS A 301 -12.17 24.73 6.64
C LYS A 301 -11.08 25.20 7.59
N GLU A 302 -10.28 24.27 8.07
CA GLU A 302 -9.18 24.52 8.99
C GLU A 302 -7.91 23.81 8.55
N ASP A 303 -6.76 24.43 8.85
CA ASP A 303 -5.47 23.82 8.59
C ASP A 303 -5.12 22.83 9.72
N ILE A 304 -4.66 21.65 9.32
CA ILE A 304 -4.41 20.53 10.22
C ILE A 304 -3.03 19.91 9.97
N GLU A 305 -2.61 19.12 10.95
CA GLU A 305 -1.56 18.12 10.79
C GLU A 305 -2.13 16.74 11.11
N LEU A 306 -1.91 15.77 10.21
CA LEU A 306 -2.20 14.36 10.45
C LEU A 306 -0.93 13.68 10.95
N LEU A 307 -1.02 13.10 12.14
CA LEU A 307 0.06 12.40 12.81
C LEU A 307 -0.16 10.89 12.74
N GLN A 308 0.82 10.16 12.24
CA GLN A 308 0.80 8.70 12.18
C GLN A 308 2.22 8.13 12.06
N THR A 309 2.40 6.85 12.38
CA THR A 309 3.70 6.15 12.25
C THR A 309 3.52 4.94 11.34
N LEU A 310 4.28 4.84 10.26
CA LEU A 310 4.35 3.62 9.45
C LEU A 310 5.40 2.66 10.02
N PRO A 311 5.35 1.37 9.65
CA PRO A 311 6.22 0.35 10.23
C PRO A 311 7.63 0.31 9.62
N ASP A 312 8.55 -0.33 10.34
CA ASP A 312 9.76 -0.91 9.75
C ASP A 312 9.42 -2.25 9.08
N VAL A 313 10.25 -2.64 8.12
CA VAL A 313 10.07 -3.91 7.39
C VAL A 313 11.38 -4.69 7.37
N TRP A 314 11.33 -5.93 7.84
CA TRP A 314 12.41 -6.90 7.80
C TRP A 314 12.08 -7.97 6.77
N ARG A 315 13.04 -8.37 5.96
CA ARG A 315 12.86 -9.41 4.94
C ARG A 315 14.01 -10.40 4.99
N LEU A 316 13.65 -11.66 4.81
CA LEU A 316 14.59 -12.76 4.59
C LEU A 316 14.18 -13.49 3.33
N GLY A 317 15.14 -14.01 2.59
CA GLY A 317 14.87 -14.78 1.38
C GLY A 317 15.93 -15.81 1.10
N ALA A 318 15.52 -16.90 0.48
CA ALA A 318 16.39 -17.93 -0.05
C ALA A 318 15.89 -18.40 -1.42
N ALA A 319 16.81 -18.68 -2.34
CA ALA A 319 16.50 -19.32 -3.61
C ALA A 319 17.49 -20.47 -3.83
N TRP A 320 16.96 -21.64 -4.18
CA TRP A 320 17.73 -22.84 -4.42
C TRP A 320 17.42 -23.42 -5.79
N ARG A 321 18.36 -23.28 -6.72
CA ARG A 321 18.34 -23.94 -8.03
C ARG A 321 18.71 -25.42 -7.86
N VAL A 322 17.68 -26.26 -7.65
CA VAL A 322 17.82 -27.70 -7.40
C VAL A 322 18.39 -28.42 -8.62
N SER A 323 17.92 -28.02 -9.80
CA SER A 323 18.36 -28.51 -11.10
C SER A 323 18.24 -27.42 -12.16
N ASP A 324 18.62 -27.70 -13.40
CA ASP A 324 18.45 -26.76 -14.51
C ASP A 324 16.96 -26.47 -14.81
N MET A 325 16.07 -27.37 -14.37
CA MET A 325 14.62 -27.23 -14.57
C MET A 325 13.86 -26.69 -13.36
N LEU A 326 14.43 -26.74 -12.14
CA LEU A 326 13.67 -26.45 -10.92
C LEU A 326 14.43 -25.51 -9.99
N GLU A 327 13.77 -24.45 -9.58
CA GLU A 327 14.18 -23.53 -8.53
C GLU A 327 13.11 -23.47 -7.43
N LEU A 328 13.53 -23.57 -6.18
CA LEU A 328 12.69 -23.36 -5.01
C LEU A 328 12.99 -21.99 -4.40
N ARG A 329 11.97 -21.31 -3.94
CA ARG A 329 12.04 -19.97 -3.33
C ARG A 329 11.35 -19.99 -1.97
N LEU A 330 11.96 -19.37 -0.99
CA LEU A 330 11.39 -19.19 0.33
C LEU A 330 11.67 -17.76 0.80
N ASP A 331 10.63 -17.01 1.14
CA ASP A 331 10.76 -15.65 1.61
C ASP A 331 9.93 -15.46 2.87
N GLY A 332 10.44 -14.62 3.78
CA GLY A 332 9.74 -14.18 4.97
C GLY A 332 9.80 -12.66 5.10
N GLU A 333 8.72 -12.09 5.58
CA GLU A 333 8.61 -10.67 5.90
C GLU A 333 8.06 -10.50 7.31
N TYR A 334 8.64 -9.57 8.09
CA TYR A 334 8.17 -9.15 9.40
C TYR A 334 8.02 -7.64 9.41
N VAL A 335 6.85 -7.15 9.78
CA VAL A 335 6.47 -5.75 9.69
C VAL A 335 6.04 -5.26 11.07
N THR A 336 6.71 -4.23 11.58
CA THR A 336 6.49 -3.71 12.94
C THR A 336 5.27 -2.78 13.01
N TRP A 337 4.09 -3.29 12.64
CA TRP A 337 2.85 -2.53 12.66
C TRP A 337 2.41 -2.06 14.05
N SER A 338 2.98 -2.61 15.14
CA SER A 338 2.76 -2.11 16.50
C SER A 338 3.15 -0.63 16.68
N GLN A 339 3.93 -0.08 15.75
CA GLN A 339 4.25 1.36 15.70
C GLN A 339 3.07 2.23 15.22
N PHE A 340 2.09 1.62 14.55
CA PHE A 340 0.87 2.30 14.12
C PHE A 340 -0.20 2.19 15.22
N ASP A 341 0.08 2.87 16.34
CA ASP A 341 -0.76 2.86 17.55
C ASP A 341 -1.99 3.74 17.40
N LYS A 342 -1.89 4.84 16.65
CA LYS A 342 -2.96 5.83 16.44
C LYS A 342 -2.83 6.59 15.13
N GLN A 343 -3.94 7.16 14.69
CA GLN A 343 -4.00 8.24 13.70
C GLN A 343 -4.67 9.44 14.36
N CYS A 344 -3.99 10.58 14.33
CA CYS A 344 -4.45 11.74 15.06
C CYS A 344 -4.42 12.99 14.18
N LEU A 345 -5.51 13.75 14.24
CA LEU A 345 -5.63 15.09 13.65
C LEU A 345 -5.46 16.13 14.72
N VAL A 346 -4.59 17.09 14.46
CA VAL A 346 -4.35 18.25 15.33
C VAL A 346 -4.44 19.54 14.54
N ASN A 347 -4.72 20.65 15.21
CA ASN A 347 -4.66 21.98 14.62
C ASN A 347 -3.23 22.30 14.21
N ALA A 348 -3.04 22.80 12.98
CA ALA A 348 -1.73 23.13 12.45
C ALA A 348 -1.00 24.19 13.30
N GLY A 349 0.33 24.06 13.37
CA GLY A 349 1.20 25.04 14.05
C GLY A 349 1.13 25.04 15.57
N LYS A 350 0.43 24.10 16.22
CA LYS A 350 0.31 24.01 17.68
C LYS A 350 1.37 23.12 18.34
N ASN A 351 2.26 22.47 17.57
CA ASN A 351 3.22 21.48 18.07
C ASN A 351 2.56 20.42 18.98
N ALA A 352 1.31 20.07 18.64
CA ALA A 352 0.53 19.15 19.42
C ALA A 352 1.11 17.73 19.32
N SER A 353 1.09 17.02 20.44
CA SER A 353 1.21 15.57 20.45
C SER A 353 -0.18 14.95 20.63
N CYS A 354 -0.34 13.74 20.13
CA CYS A 354 -1.54 12.93 20.37
C CYS A 354 -1.27 11.87 21.45
N ASP A 355 -0.44 12.19 22.42
CA ASP A 355 -0.15 11.29 23.53
C ASP A 355 -1.36 11.20 24.44
N LEU A 356 -1.63 9.98 24.87
CA LEU A 356 -2.73 9.67 25.78
C LEU A 356 -2.17 9.38 27.17
N ASN A 357 -2.89 9.80 28.18
CA ASN A 357 -2.69 9.34 29.54
C ASN A 357 -3.09 7.87 29.70
N ALA A 358 -2.71 7.23 30.80
CA ALA A 358 -3.06 5.84 31.08
C ALA A 358 -4.56 5.57 31.13
N ASP A 359 -5.38 6.57 31.42
CA ASP A 359 -6.85 6.52 31.42
C ASP A 359 -7.47 6.78 30.02
N GLY A 360 -6.63 6.99 29.00
CA GLY A 360 -7.05 7.28 27.64
C GLY A 360 -7.41 8.73 27.38
N SER A 361 -7.28 9.64 28.36
CA SER A 361 -7.43 11.08 28.14
C SER A 361 -6.22 11.68 27.42
N GLU A 362 -6.42 12.79 26.72
CA GLU A 362 -5.34 13.49 26.01
C GLU A 362 -4.41 14.22 27.00
N VAL A 363 -3.10 14.12 26.80
CA VAL A 363 -2.07 14.82 27.61
C VAL A 363 -2.18 16.33 27.45
N ARG A 364 -2.59 16.82 26.28
CA ARG A 364 -2.87 18.23 26.00
C ARG A 364 -4.33 18.36 25.60
N GLY A 365 -5.06 19.23 26.24
CA GLY A 365 -6.51 19.36 26.12
C GLY A 365 -7.05 19.46 24.69
N ARG A 366 -8.33 19.25 24.54
CA ARG A 366 -9.10 19.12 23.28
C ARG A 366 -9.01 20.30 22.32
N ASP A 367 -8.55 21.46 22.76
CA ASP A 367 -8.39 22.65 21.91
C ASP A 367 -7.33 22.49 20.82
N VAL A 368 -6.55 21.43 20.87
CA VAL A 368 -5.43 21.15 19.96
C VAL A 368 -5.64 19.88 19.18
N VAL A 369 -6.27 18.86 19.79
CA VAL A 369 -6.55 17.57 19.16
C VAL A 369 -7.99 17.56 18.63
N ILE A 370 -8.11 17.48 17.31
CA ILE A 370 -9.40 17.46 16.62
C ILE A 370 -10.00 16.05 16.67
N GLN A 371 -9.15 15.04 16.49
CA GLN A 371 -9.55 13.64 16.46
C GLN A 371 -8.36 12.74 16.78
N ASN A 372 -8.59 11.74 17.62
CA ASN A 372 -7.61 10.72 17.94
C ASN A 372 -8.24 9.31 17.74
N ILE A 373 -7.79 8.61 16.73
CA ILE A 373 -8.30 7.27 16.38
C ILE A 373 -7.28 6.26 16.84
N ASP A 374 -7.65 5.44 17.82
CA ASP A 374 -6.83 4.29 18.23
C ASP A 374 -6.69 3.30 17.08
N ARG A 375 -5.46 2.89 16.79
CA ARG A 375 -5.17 1.82 15.87
C ARG A 375 -4.68 0.59 16.61
N ASN A 376 -3.74 0.74 17.51
CA ASN A 376 -3.20 -0.33 18.37
C ASN A 376 -2.87 -1.60 17.57
N TRP A 377 -2.33 -1.42 16.35
CA TRP A 377 -2.03 -2.53 15.47
C TRP A 377 -0.96 -3.44 16.07
N LYS A 378 -0.84 -4.64 15.56
CA LYS A 378 0.13 -5.64 16.00
C LYS A 378 1.12 -5.91 14.91
N ASP A 379 2.33 -6.30 15.29
CA ASP A 379 3.32 -6.76 14.33
C ASP A 379 2.75 -7.94 13.54
N ALA A 380 3.08 -7.94 12.26
CA ALA A 380 2.62 -8.94 11.32
C ALA A 380 3.78 -9.62 10.62
N PHE A 381 3.57 -10.87 10.21
CA PHE A 381 4.53 -11.63 9.45
C PHE A 381 3.88 -12.28 8.24
N ALA A 382 4.68 -12.46 7.19
CA ALA A 382 4.31 -13.22 6.01
C ALA A 382 5.38 -14.25 5.70
N VAL A 383 4.97 -15.41 5.18
CA VAL A 383 5.86 -16.46 4.68
C VAL A 383 5.38 -16.91 3.31
N ARG A 384 6.27 -16.88 2.34
CA ARG A 384 6.02 -17.32 0.95
C ARG A 384 6.91 -18.49 0.59
N ALA A 385 6.30 -19.54 0.06
CA ALA A 385 7.00 -20.64 -0.60
C ALA A 385 6.63 -20.65 -2.08
N GLY A 386 7.64 -20.67 -2.96
CA GLY A 386 7.48 -20.62 -4.40
C GLY A 386 8.37 -21.59 -5.13
N LEU A 387 8.04 -21.80 -6.38
CA LEU A 387 8.83 -22.60 -7.30
C LEU A 387 8.83 -21.99 -8.70
N GLY A 388 9.96 -22.16 -9.41
CA GLY A 388 10.10 -21.86 -10.84
C GLY A 388 10.46 -23.15 -11.59
N VAL A 389 9.67 -23.44 -12.64
CA VAL A 389 9.90 -24.55 -13.56
C VAL A 389 10.38 -24.00 -14.89
N PHE A 390 11.63 -24.28 -15.24
CA PHE A 390 12.26 -23.82 -16.49
C PHE A 390 12.02 -24.85 -17.59
N LEU A 391 11.11 -24.55 -18.50
CA LEU A 391 10.83 -25.39 -19.67
C LEU A 391 12.00 -25.41 -20.64
N ASN A 392 12.75 -24.34 -20.67
CA ASN A 392 13.99 -24.12 -21.36
C ASN A 392 14.70 -22.90 -20.73
N PRO A 393 15.97 -22.58 -21.09
CA PRO A 393 16.68 -21.43 -20.49
C PRO A 393 15.99 -20.08 -20.63
N ALA A 394 15.07 -19.92 -21.59
CA ALA A 394 14.37 -18.66 -21.86
C ALA A 394 12.92 -18.63 -21.36
N THR A 395 12.39 -19.73 -20.84
CA THR A 395 10.96 -19.82 -20.46
C THR A 395 10.82 -20.47 -19.09
N GLU A 396 10.24 -19.74 -18.16
CA GLU A 396 9.92 -20.17 -16.80
C GLU A 396 8.40 -20.10 -16.58
N LEU A 397 7.85 -21.15 -16.00
CA LEU A 397 6.57 -21.14 -15.31
C LEU A 397 6.86 -21.05 -13.82
N PHE A 398 6.11 -20.20 -13.11
CA PHE A 398 6.31 -20.05 -11.68
C PHE A 398 4.99 -20.04 -10.92
N GLY A 399 5.08 -20.39 -9.66
CA GLY A 399 3.95 -20.29 -8.76
C GLY A 399 4.38 -20.24 -7.31
N SER A 400 3.57 -19.62 -6.47
CA SER A 400 3.84 -19.55 -5.04
C SER A 400 2.56 -19.54 -4.22
N ALA A 401 2.70 -19.95 -2.97
CA ALA A 401 1.69 -19.78 -1.93
C ALA A 401 2.29 -18.93 -0.80
N LEU A 402 1.47 -18.07 -0.22
CA LEU A 402 1.86 -17.18 0.87
C LEU A 402 0.77 -17.17 1.94
N PHE A 403 1.19 -17.23 3.19
CA PHE A 403 0.38 -16.91 4.36
C PHE A 403 0.85 -15.57 4.92
N ASP A 404 -0.12 -14.73 5.31
CA ASP A 404 0.14 -13.43 5.91
C ASP A 404 -0.79 -13.22 7.11
N SER A 405 -0.22 -12.91 8.26
CA SER A 405 -0.98 -12.64 9.48
C SER A 405 -1.65 -11.27 9.41
N SER A 406 -2.69 -11.04 10.23
CA SER A 406 -3.31 -9.72 10.35
C SER A 406 -2.49 -8.79 11.24
N ALA A 407 -2.40 -7.52 10.82
CA ALA A 407 -1.89 -6.44 11.65
C ALA A 407 -3.01 -5.79 12.49
N VAL A 408 -4.24 -5.80 12.02
CA VAL A 408 -5.35 -5.04 12.62
C VAL A 408 -6.11 -5.89 13.63
N PRO A 409 -6.15 -5.47 14.93
CA PRO A 409 -6.95 -6.16 15.93
C PRO A 409 -8.44 -5.99 15.68
N ALA A 410 -9.25 -7.00 16.02
CA ALA A 410 -10.72 -6.92 15.94
C ALA A 410 -11.29 -5.71 16.71
N ALA A 411 -10.61 -5.28 17.75
CA ALA A 411 -11.02 -4.14 18.57
C ALA A 411 -10.97 -2.79 17.82
N THR A 412 -10.05 -2.63 16.88
CA THR A 412 -9.83 -1.37 16.14
C THR A 412 -10.02 -1.51 14.64
N LEU A 413 -10.51 -2.68 14.18
CA LEU A 413 -10.86 -2.89 12.78
C LEU A 413 -12.06 -2.00 12.40
N ASP A 414 -11.90 -1.26 11.31
CA ASP A 414 -12.96 -0.42 10.75
C ASP A 414 -12.95 -0.46 9.21
N PRO A 415 -14.01 0.03 8.54
CA PRO A 415 -14.12 0.02 7.09
C PRO A 415 -13.07 0.86 6.34
N THR A 416 -12.28 1.68 7.03
CA THR A 416 -11.19 2.45 6.40
C THR A 416 -10.09 1.52 5.90
N VAL A 417 -9.74 0.50 6.71
CA VAL A 417 -8.74 -0.51 6.39
C VAL A 417 -9.22 -1.87 6.87
N ILE A 418 -9.63 -2.70 5.94
CA ILE A 418 -10.01 -4.09 6.22
C ILE A 418 -8.74 -4.94 6.14
N ASP A 419 -8.37 -5.59 7.25
CA ASP A 419 -7.27 -6.54 7.32
C ASP A 419 -7.69 -7.77 8.13
N ALA A 420 -7.14 -8.92 7.75
CA ALA A 420 -7.39 -10.22 8.36
C ALA A 420 -6.21 -11.14 8.06
N PRO A 421 -6.04 -12.25 8.76
CA PRO A 421 -5.18 -13.32 8.27
C PRO A 421 -5.61 -13.73 6.87
N LYS A 422 -4.64 -13.97 5.99
CA LYS A 422 -4.92 -14.20 4.57
C LYS A 422 -3.99 -15.22 3.94
N ILE A 423 -4.49 -15.84 2.89
CA ILE A 423 -3.70 -16.71 2.02
C ILE A 423 -3.66 -16.12 0.62
N HIS A 424 -2.51 -16.23 -0.01
CA HIS A 424 -2.34 -15.84 -1.40
C HIS A 424 -1.85 -17.05 -2.19
N TRP A 425 -2.19 -17.09 -3.46
CA TRP A 425 -1.58 -18.00 -4.42
C TRP A 425 -1.32 -17.26 -5.73
N VAL A 426 -0.17 -17.54 -6.30
CA VAL A 426 0.33 -16.89 -7.52
C VAL A 426 0.62 -17.95 -8.54
N VAL A 427 0.27 -17.69 -9.80
CA VAL A 427 0.73 -18.45 -10.94
C VAL A 427 1.13 -17.48 -12.05
N GLY A 428 2.20 -17.80 -12.78
CA GLY A 428 2.68 -16.93 -13.82
C GLY A 428 3.69 -17.58 -14.75
N ALA A 429 4.09 -16.81 -15.74
CA ALA A 429 5.10 -17.19 -16.69
C ALA A 429 6.05 -16.01 -16.97
N ARG A 430 7.32 -16.32 -17.19
CA ARG A 430 8.34 -15.38 -17.65
C ARG A 430 8.97 -15.93 -18.93
N ARG A 431 9.29 -15.01 -19.84
CA ARG A 431 10.00 -15.34 -21.08
C ARG A 431 11.06 -14.30 -21.40
N ASP A 432 12.25 -14.78 -21.69
CA ASP A 432 13.30 -14.01 -22.34
C ASP A 432 13.09 -14.11 -23.85
N PHE A 433 12.52 -13.04 -24.46
CA PHE A 433 12.24 -12.99 -25.90
C PHE A 433 13.52 -12.77 -26.71
N THR A 434 14.46 -12.09 -26.11
CA THR A 434 15.82 -11.90 -26.62
C THR A 434 16.81 -11.91 -25.44
N PRO A 435 18.12 -11.99 -25.66
CA PRO A 435 19.10 -11.86 -24.57
C PRO A 435 18.98 -10.53 -23.80
N ARG A 436 18.35 -9.52 -24.41
CA ARG A 436 18.19 -8.18 -23.83
C ARG A 436 16.79 -7.88 -23.29
N PHE A 437 15.79 -8.62 -23.71
CA PHE A 437 14.40 -8.30 -23.36
C PHE A 437 13.68 -9.51 -22.79
N SER A 438 13.15 -9.33 -21.57
CA SER A 438 12.29 -10.30 -20.91
C SER A 438 10.98 -9.65 -20.46
N ALA A 439 9.92 -10.45 -20.39
CA ALA A 439 8.68 -10.05 -19.78
C ALA A 439 8.09 -11.21 -18.95
N ALA A 440 7.30 -10.85 -17.95
CA ALA A 440 6.55 -11.80 -17.16
C ALA A 440 5.12 -11.31 -16.96
N ALA A 441 4.21 -12.26 -16.82
CA ALA A 441 2.84 -12.02 -16.42
C ALA A 441 2.42 -13.02 -15.36
N SER A 442 1.65 -12.57 -14.36
CA SER A 442 1.13 -13.45 -13.32
C SER A 442 -0.26 -13.04 -12.89
N PHE A 443 -0.99 -14.01 -12.37
CA PHE A 443 -2.23 -13.84 -11.66
C PHE A 443 -2.01 -14.21 -10.19
N ASN A 444 -2.52 -13.35 -9.28
CA ASN A 444 -2.46 -13.58 -7.84
C ASN A 444 -3.86 -13.35 -7.26
N HIS A 445 -4.34 -14.29 -6.46
CA HIS A 445 -5.55 -14.16 -5.68
C HIS A 445 -5.21 -14.14 -4.20
N VAL A 446 -5.75 -13.15 -3.50
CA VAL A 446 -5.63 -12.97 -2.06
C VAL A 446 -7.00 -13.18 -1.44
N TYR A 447 -7.10 -14.15 -0.56
CA TYR A 447 -8.29 -14.45 0.20
C TYR A 447 -8.07 -14.10 1.68
N LEU A 448 -8.83 -13.13 2.20
CA LEU A 448 -8.84 -12.77 3.61
C LEU A 448 -9.91 -13.62 4.32
N PHE A 449 -9.55 -14.16 5.48
CA PHE A 449 -10.53 -14.86 6.32
C PHE A 449 -11.52 -13.88 6.92
N GLU A 450 -12.79 -14.24 6.93
CA GLU A 450 -13.84 -13.42 7.51
C GLU A 450 -13.52 -12.98 8.94
N GLN A 451 -13.81 -11.71 9.27
CA GLN A 451 -13.64 -11.16 10.61
C GLN A 451 -15.00 -10.75 11.19
N ASP A 452 -15.37 -11.36 12.29
CA ASP A 452 -16.51 -10.95 13.11
C ASP A 452 -16.00 -10.14 14.33
N THR A 453 -16.29 -8.84 14.30
CA THR A 453 -15.86 -7.88 15.33
C THR A 453 -17.02 -7.35 16.18
N ARG A 454 -18.21 -7.95 16.05
CA ARG A 454 -19.39 -7.57 16.83
C ARG A 454 -19.11 -7.69 18.33
N GLY A 455 -19.46 -6.66 19.09
CA GLY A 455 -19.22 -6.57 20.52
C GLY A 455 -17.73 -6.41 20.94
N LYS A 456 -16.79 -6.30 19.98
CA LYS A 456 -15.34 -6.21 20.27
C LYS A 456 -14.75 -4.82 20.00
N ASN A 457 -15.46 -3.96 19.30
CA ASN A 457 -14.93 -2.68 18.85
C ASN A 457 -14.80 -1.67 19.99
N VAL A 458 -13.61 -1.07 20.16
CA VAL A 458 -13.32 -0.13 21.26
C VAL A 458 -13.89 1.26 21.05
N PHE A 459 -14.23 1.65 19.82
CA PHE A 459 -14.77 3.00 19.52
C PHE A 459 -16.10 3.25 20.21
N TYR A 460 -16.86 2.20 20.50
CA TYR A 460 -18.08 2.30 21.28
C TYR A 460 -17.90 3.06 22.61
N ASN A 461 -16.79 2.86 23.30
CA ASN A 461 -16.49 3.50 24.59
C ASN A 461 -15.72 4.83 24.43
N ARG A 462 -15.24 5.16 23.22
CA ARG A 462 -14.38 6.32 22.95
C ARG A 462 -14.89 7.18 21.80
N VAL A 463 -16.22 7.25 21.65
CA VAL A 463 -16.87 7.99 20.56
C VAL A 463 -16.45 9.47 20.55
N ALA A 464 -16.34 10.08 21.71
CA ALA A 464 -16.00 11.51 21.82
C ALA A 464 -14.58 11.83 21.32
N ASP A 465 -13.59 10.97 21.57
CA ASP A 465 -12.19 11.18 21.20
C ASP A 465 -11.92 10.74 19.76
N SER A 466 -12.42 9.56 19.39
CA SER A 466 -12.26 9.02 18.03
C SER A 466 -13.13 9.76 16.99
N ARG A 467 -14.19 10.42 17.42
CA ARG A 467 -15.22 11.01 16.53
C ARG A 467 -15.79 9.97 15.56
N GLN A 468 -15.86 8.72 16.00
CA GLN A 468 -16.39 7.58 15.26
C GLN A 468 -17.31 6.75 16.15
N PRO A 469 -18.44 6.25 15.62
CA PRO A 469 -19.25 5.26 16.31
C PRO A 469 -18.58 3.88 16.31
N SER A 470 -19.23 2.87 16.89
CA SER A 470 -18.77 1.50 16.80
C SER A 470 -18.69 1.01 15.34
N ALA A 471 -17.56 0.40 15.00
CA ALA A 471 -17.31 -0.28 13.73
C ALA A 471 -17.54 -1.81 13.82
N GLY A 472 -18.17 -2.28 14.91
CA GLY A 472 -18.49 -3.70 15.08
C GLY A 472 -19.32 -4.21 13.90
N GLY A 473 -18.94 -5.38 13.37
CA GLY A 473 -19.61 -5.96 12.22
C GLY A 473 -18.86 -7.17 11.65
N ILE A 474 -19.31 -7.62 10.47
CA ILE A 474 -18.69 -8.72 9.72
C ILE A 474 -17.98 -8.14 8.51
N TYR A 475 -16.73 -8.52 8.34
CA TYR A 475 -15.83 -8.05 7.27
C TYR A 475 -15.39 -9.19 6.39
N ASN A 476 -15.53 -9.01 5.08
CA ASN A 476 -15.02 -9.94 4.07
C ASN A 476 -14.24 -9.16 3.01
N GLN A 477 -13.13 -9.76 2.51
CA GLN A 477 -12.37 -9.15 1.43
C GLN A 477 -11.62 -10.18 0.59
N GLN A 478 -11.54 -9.91 -0.70
CA GLN A 478 -10.72 -10.62 -1.67
C GLN A 478 -10.07 -9.63 -2.63
N LEU A 479 -8.85 -9.97 -3.09
CA LEU A 479 -8.16 -9.20 -4.10
C LEU A 479 -7.65 -10.10 -5.22
N PHE A 480 -7.73 -9.59 -6.41
CA PHE A 480 -7.26 -10.23 -7.62
C PHE A 480 -6.21 -9.33 -8.27
N TYR A 481 -4.99 -9.82 -8.38
CA TYR A 481 -3.91 -9.09 -9.04
C TYR A 481 -3.62 -9.68 -10.40
N MET A 482 -3.46 -8.83 -11.38
CA MET A 482 -2.81 -9.11 -12.64
C MET A 482 -1.51 -8.32 -12.66
N ASN A 483 -0.37 -9.02 -12.59
CA ASN A 483 0.93 -8.37 -12.63
C ASN A 483 1.57 -8.60 -14.00
N VAL A 484 2.05 -7.52 -14.61
CA VAL A 484 2.80 -7.56 -15.87
C VAL A 484 4.06 -6.75 -15.68
N ASN A 485 5.21 -7.35 -15.97
CA ASN A 485 6.48 -6.65 -15.91
C ASN A 485 7.35 -6.94 -17.14
N ALA A 486 8.25 -6.02 -17.40
CA ALA A 486 9.23 -6.12 -18.47
C ALA A 486 10.58 -5.60 -18.00
N THR A 487 11.64 -6.26 -18.44
CA THR A 487 13.02 -5.88 -18.16
C THR A 487 13.81 -5.80 -19.47
N TYR A 488 14.55 -4.71 -19.66
CA TYR A 488 15.48 -4.53 -20.76
C TYR A 488 16.91 -4.44 -20.22
N ARG A 489 17.82 -5.20 -20.83
CA ARG A 489 19.26 -5.28 -20.50
C ARG A 489 20.07 -4.66 -21.62
N PHE A 490 21.02 -3.82 -21.27
CA PHE A 490 21.92 -3.13 -22.22
C PHE A 490 23.23 -3.89 -22.38
#